data_6411e576ab629ea5d92e3636e6905af1
#
_entry.id   6411e576ab629ea5d92e3636e6905af1
#
_cell.length_a   1.000
_cell.length_b   1.000
_cell.length_c   1.000
_cell.angle_alpha   90.00
_cell.angle_beta   90.00
_cell.angle_gamma   90.00
#
_symmetry.space_group_name_H-M   'P 1'
#
loop_
_entity.id
_entity.type
_entity.pdbx_description
1 polymer ?
#
loop_
_entity_poly.entity_id
_entity_poly.type
_entity_poly.pdbx_seq_one_letter_code
_entity_poly.pdbx_strand_id
1 'polypeptide(L)'
;AETIAGVLDSLLQQTRLPDVIHLIVNNTSDESVEIASHYAGPHTRMTPSGEQHTTIYVHDIGKNPDKKVGALNYGYSLVEHMDYLLGVDGDTTPEPDAIQHLVDEIASDDRIGGISAVYSIDDSALNSWMEKFLIAGQRAQFSAFNMQNLLKGRNMAVLGGQFSIFSTQALRDVMRDSHQRTPWVSDSEVEDSLLSLQIKSAGYLTKISARARAHVGGMNTLRSLDAQQVKWNFGAIDLMWPGQRGDTRGQPFHPNLRLRWFEHLSMVQNMTTRFLFMVLLAWSLLFDAFVFSPLWLIPPLAAVWLNFRVAHSMEFRNKRDYLFVLLIFPAELYMFTRMGHFVRAWWKFFTNQQSDNWAAQAKAERGKGSAWIYPFAIAGAIYAALVAGWEFGPWSVDLKSDILYVGWRVLGVLTILQTAWMIIKASKRYKGYKA
;
A
#
# COMPACT_ATOMS: atom_id res chain seq x y z
N ALA A 1 -3.07 -4.63 -22.29
CA ALA A 1 -3.03 -3.87 -23.54
C ALA A 1 -3.42 -2.41 -23.35
N GLU A 2 -4.50 -2.10 -22.63
CA GLU A 2 -5.11 -0.76 -22.54
C GLU A 2 -4.18 0.34 -21.98
N THR A 3 -3.22 0.01 -21.12
CA THR A 3 -2.37 0.99 -20.42
C THR A 3 -0.98 1.15 -21.02
N ILE A 4 -0.48 0.19 -21.78
CA ILE A 4 0.91 0.12 -22.27
C ILE A 4 1.29 1.36 -23.10
N ALA A 5 0.44 1.77 -24.03
CA ALA A 5 0.68 2.95 -24.86
C ALA A 5 0.87 4.22 -24.01
N GLY A 6 -0.04 4.45 -23.05
CA GLY A 6 0.05 5.60 -22.16
C GLY A 6 1.31 5.60 -21.27
N VAL A 7 1.75 4.41 -20.82
CA VAL A 7 3.01 4.28 -20.06
C VAL A 7 4.22 4.63 -20.95
N LEU A 8 4.31 4.06 -22.16
CA LEU A 8 5.41 4.34 -23.08
C LEU A 8 5.43 5.80 -23.51
N ASP A 9 4.28 6.39 -23.82
CA ASP A 9 4.16 7.81 -24.12
C ASP A 9 4.67 8.68 -22.96
N SER A 10 4.32 8.35 -21.73
CA SER A 10 4.78 9.09 -20.54
C SER A 10 6.29 8.98 -20.31
N LEU A 11 6.89 7.83 -20.62
CA LEU A 11 8.33 7.61 -20.55
C LEU A 11 9.07 8.40 -21.66
N LEU A 12 8.52 8.42 -22.86
CA LEU A 12 9.07 9.22 -23.98
C LEU A 12 8.86 10.73 -23.78
N GLN A 13 7.94 11.14 -22.90
CA GLN A 13 7.70 12.56 -22.58
C GLN A 13 8.54 13.07 -21.40
N GLN A 14 9.44 12.30 -20.85
CA GLN A 14 10.28 12.72 -19.74
C GLN A 14 11.24 13.86 -20.12
N THR A 15 11.55 14.75 -19.19
CA THR A 15 12.57 15.83 -19.36
C THR A 15 13.99 15.25 -19.40
N ARG A 16 14.18 14.05 -18.85
CA ARG A 16 15.36 13.22 -19.00
C ARG A 16 14.91 11.86 -19.52
N LEU A 17 15.30 11.52 -20.74
CA LEU A 17 15.04 10.21 -21.30
C LEU A 17 15.93 9.16 -20.60
N PRO A 18 15.44 7.94 -20.35
CA PRO A 18 16.30 6.80 -20.00
C PRO A 18 17.20 6.46 -21.20
N ASP A 19 18.40 5.96 -20.94
CA ASP A 19 19.34 5.57 -22.00
C ASP A 19 18.76 4.44 -22.86
N VAL A 20 18.01 3.54 -22.25
CA VAL A 20 17.34 2.41 -22.89
C VAL A 20 16.06 2.04 -22.14
N ILE A 21 15.07 1.55 -22.86
CA ILE A 21 13.83 1.00 -22.31
C ILE A 21 13.69 -0.46 -22.77
N HIS A 22 13.67 -1.38 -21.83
CA HIS A 22 13.34 -2.78 -22.07
C HIS A 22 11.92 -3.06 -21.60
N LEU A 23 10.99 -3.23 -22.51
CA LEU A 23 9.63 -3.64 -22.21
C LEU A 23 9.53 -5.16 -22.24
N ILE A 24 9.27 -5.76 -21.07
CA ILE A 24 9.18 -7.21 -20.91
C ILE A 24 7.70 -7.61 -20.86
N VAL A 25 7.24 -8.27 -21.90
CA VAL A 25 5.88 -8.80 -21.98
C VAL A 25 5.91 -10.29 -21.63
N ASN A 26 5.00 -10.72 -20.74
CA ASN A 26 4.93 -12.11 -20.32
C ASN A 26 3.49 -12.50 -19.93
N ASN A 27 3.18 -13.81 -20.05
CA ASN A 27 1.90 -14.39 -19.62
C ASN A 27 0.65 -13.70 -20.18
N THR A 28 0.73 -13.08 -21.35
CA THR A 28 -0.37 -12.41 -22.01
C THR A 28 -0.82 -13.16 -23.26
N SER A 29 -2.08 -12.96 -23.62
CA SER A 29 -2.69 -13.47 -24.87
C SER A 29 -3.49 -12.36 -25.56
N ASP A 30 -3.32 -11.13 -25.13
CA ASP A 30 -3.96 -9.93 -25.69
C ASP A 30 -3.02 -9.19 -26.66
N GLU A 31 -3.43 -8.03 -27.14
CA GLU A 31 -2.70 -7.19 -28.09
C GLU A 31 -1.46 -6.48 -27.49
N SER A 32 -1.05 -6.84 -26.27
CA SER A 32 0.06 -6.14 -25.58
C SER A 32 1.37 -6.13 -26.35
N VAL A 33 1.73 -7.27 -26.98
CA VAL A 33 2.95 -7.40 -27.80
C VAL A 33 2.83 -6.56 -29.08
N GLU A 34 1.67 -6.58 -29.73
CA GLU A 34 1.43 -5.80 -30.94
C GLU A 34 1.55 -4.30 -30.68
N ILE A 35 0.84 -3.80 -29.64
CA ILE A 35 0.90 -2.39 -29.25
C ILE A 35 2.33 -1.99 -28.89
N ALA A 36 3.02 -2.80 -28.09
CA ALA A 36 4.41 -2.56 -27.70
C ALA A 36 5.35 -2.46 -28.91
N SER A 37 5.15 -3.32 -29.88
CA SER A 37 6.01 -3.40 -31.08
C SER A 37 5.97 -2.13 -31.94
N HIS A 38 4.87 -1.35 -31.89
CA HIS A 38 4.82 -0.05 -32.57
C HIS A 38 5.76 1.00 -31.97
N TYR A 39 6.18 0.82 -30.72
CA TYR A 39 7.14 1.68 -30.02
C TYR A 39 8.58 1.20 -30.13
N ALA A 40 8.83 0.01 -30.69
CA ALA A 40 10.17 -0.55 -30.77
C ALA A 40 11.08 0.28 -31.68
N GLY A 41 12.34 0.45 -31.27
CA GLY A 41 13.35 1.16 -32.05
C GLY A 41 13.86 2.43 -31.39
N PRO A 42 14.67 3.22 -32.13
CA PRO A 42 15.27 4.46 -31.62
C PRO A 42 14.26 5.61 -31.58
N HIS A 43 14.31 6.38 -30.52
CA HIS A 43 13.52 7.59 -30.32
C HIS A 43 14.44 8.76 -29.99
N THR A 44 14.14 9.92 -30.55
CA THR A 44 14.86 11.15 -30.29
C THR A 44 13.88 12.22 -29.84
N ARG A 45 14.26 12.96 -28.81
CA ARG A 45 13.47 14.06 -28.30
C ARG A 45 14.32 15.26 -27.93
N MET A 46 13.81 16.45 -28.28
CA MET A 46 14.35 17.70 -27.76
C MET A 46 13.83 17.91 -26.33
N THR A 47 14.75 17.96 -25.36
CA THR A 47 14.47 18.19 -23.94
C THR A 47 15.04 19.55 -23.50
N PRO A 48 14.72 20.04 -22.29
CA PRO A 48 15.36 21.24 -21.75
C PRO A 48 16.88 21.15 -21.67
N SER A 49 17.43 19.94 -21.60
CA SER A 49 18.89 19.68 -21.55
C SER A 49 19.51 19.44 -22.93
N GLY A 50 18.76 19.63 -24.03
CA GLY A 50 19.17 19.37 -25.39
C GLY A 50 18.53 18.14 -26.01
N GLU A 51 19.06 17.74 -27.18
CA GLU A 51 18.59 16.53 -27.85
C GLU A 51 19.04 15.29 -27.11
N GLN A 52 18.09 14.39 -26.81
CA GLN A 52 18.33 13.11 -26.12
C GLN A 52 17.78 11.97 -26.95
N HIS A 53 18.42 10.81 -26.81
CA HIS A 53 18.09 9.59 -27.52
C HIS A 53 17.78 8.47 -26.54
N THR A 54 16.86 7.60 -26.90
CA THR A 54 16.59 6.34 -26.22
C THR A 54 16.21 5.27 -27.25
N THR A 55 16.38 4.02 -26.90
CA THR A 55 15.92 2.91 -27.73
C THR A 55 15.00 2.01 -26.93
N ILE A 56 13.85 1.67 -27.51
CA ILE A 56 12.89 0.75 -26.91
C ILE A 56 13.08 -0.64 -27.52
N TYR A 57 13.36 -1.61 -26.64
CA TYR A 57 13.39 -3.03 -26.99
C TYR A 57 12.17 -3.73 -26.39
N VAL A 58 11.46 -4.48 -27.20
CA VAL A 58 10.30 -5.26 -26.80
C VAL A 58 10.69 -6.73 -26.73
N HIS A 59 10.47 -7.34 -25.55
CA HIS A 59 10.80 -8.74 -25.28
C HIS A 59 9.51 -9.49 -24.92
N ASP A 60 9.06 -10.38 -25.79
CA ASP A 60 8.05 -11.36 -25.45
C ASP A 60 8.74 -12.62 -24.91
N ILE A 61 8.67 -12.80 -23.60
CA ILE A 61 9.27 -13.98 -22.91
C ILE A 61 8.26 -15.13 -22.74
N GLY A 62 7.06 -15.00 -23.32
CA GLY A 62 6.05 -16.04 -23.35
C GLY A 62 5.54 -16.45 -21.96
N LYS A 63 5.45 -17.76 -21.72
CA LYS A 63 5.03 -18.30 -20.41
C LYS A 63 6.18 -18.19 -19.41
N ASN A 64 5.97 -17.39 -18.38
CA ASN A 64 6.89 -17.16 -17.29
C ASN A 64 6.23 -17.58 -15.96
N PRO A 65 6.69 -18.66 -15.32
CA PRO A 65 6.13 -19.15 -14.05
C PRO A 65 6.31 -18.15 -12.92
N ASP A 66 7.41 -17.39 -12.93
CA ASP A 66 7.73 -16.39 -11.90
C ASP A 66 7.02 -15.05 -12.14
N LYS A 67 6.17 -14.95 -13.16
CA LYS A 67 5.29 -13.79 -13.44
C LYS A 67 6.08 -12.46 -13.46
N LYS A 68 5.65 -11.47 -12.66
CA LYS A 68 6.31 -10.16 -12.54
C LYS A 68 7.78 -10.29 -12.11
N VAL A 69 8.07 -11.14 -11.15
CA VAL A 69 9.45 -11.35 -10.64
C VAL A 69 10.37 -11.85 -11.75
N GLY A 70 9.91 -12.82 -12.54
CA GLY A 70 10.70 -13.31 -13.68
C GLY A 70 10.94 -12.24 -14.73
N ALA A 71 9.95 -11.37 -15.01
CA ALA A 71 10.11 -10.26 -15.93
C ALA A 71 11.13 -9.22 -15.40
N LEU A 72 11.06 -8.87 -14.11
CA LEU A 72 12.01 -7.95 -13.48
C LEU A 72 13.44 -8.50 -13.51
N ASN A 73 13.63 -9.77 -13.19
CA ASN A 73 14.94 -10.42 -13.23
C ASN A 73 15.50 -10.54 -14.64
N TYR A 74 14.64 -10.83 -15.63
CA TYR A 74 15.04 -10.82 -17.03
C TYR A 74 15.49 -9.42 -17.45
N GLY A 75 14.70 -8.40 -17.13
CA GLY A 75 15.05 -6.99 -17.40
C GLY A 75 16.37 -6.59 -16.73
N TYR A 76 16.59 -7.00 -15.46
CA TYR A 76 17.85 -6.75 -14.76
C TYR A 76 19.05 -7.33 -15.50
N SER A 77 18.95 -8.56 -16.00
CA SER A 77 20.05 -9.22 -16.73
C SER A 77 20.48 -8.49 -18.00
N LEU A 78 19.59 -7.67 -18.58
CA LEU A 78 19.90 -6.87 -19.76
C LEU A 78 20.65 -5.57 -19.43
N VAL A 79 20.49 -5.07 -18.20
CA VAL A 79 20.99 -3.75 -17.77
C VAL A 79 21.87 -3.81 -16.52
N GLU A 80 22.35 -4.98 -16.10
CA GLU A 80 23.20 -5.15 -14.91
C GLU A 80 24.50 -4.36 -14.94
N HIS A 81 24.95 -3.96 -16.14
CA HIS A 81 26.14 -3.14 -16.39
C HIS A 81 25.89 -1.63 -16.25
N MET A 82 24.64 -1.18 -16.22
CA MET A 82 24.28 0.21 -16.00
C MET A 82 24.43 0.62 -14.53
N ASP A 83 24.52 1.93 -14.25
CA ASP A 83 24.62 2.45 -12.89
C ASP A 83 23.31 2.32 -12.12
N TYR A 84 22.20 2.54 -12.82
CA TYR A 84 20.86 2.55 -12.25
C TYR A 84 19.87 1.74 -13.08
N LEU A 85 18.92 1.15 -12.41
CA LEU A 85 17.77 0.46 -12.99
C LEU A 85 16.49 1.12 -12.47
N LEU A 86 15.61 1.54 -13.38
CA LEU A 86 14.26 2.02 -13.05
C LEU A 86 13.22 0.94 -13.37
N GLY A 87 12.53 0.43 -12.34
CA GLY A 87 11.39 -0.45 -12.50
C GLY A 87 10.11 0.36 -12.72
N VAL A 88 9.32 -0.02 -13.73
CA VAL A 88 8.04 0.63 -14.07
C VAL A 88 6.98 -0.45 -14.31
N ASP A 89 5.83 -0.35 -13.63
CA ASP A 89 4.69 -1.23 -13.89
C ASP A 89 3.93 -0.77 -15.15
N GLY A 90 3.32 -1.72 -15.86
CA GLY A 90 2.62 -1.48 -17.13
C GLY A 90 1.32 -0.67 -17.03
N ASP A 91 0.98 -0.18 -15.85
CA ASP A 91 -0.17 0.70 -15.55
C ASP A 91 0.24 1.99 -14.84
N THR A 92 1.53 2.30 -14.83
CA THR A 92 2.08 3.45 -14.10
C THR A 92 2.55 4.53 -15.07
N THR A 93 2.01 5.73 -14.92
CA THR A 93 2.36 6.92 -15.73
C THR A 93 3.09 7.95 -14.87
N PRO A 94 4.43 8.13 -15.07
CA PRO A 94 5.18 9.16 -14.36
C PRO A 94 4.90 10.57 -14.90
N GLU A 95 5.01 11.56 -13.99
CA GLU A 95 5.05 12.97 -14.35
C GLU A 95 6.30 13.29 -15.21
N PRO A 96 6.27 14.33 -16.08
CA PRO A 96 7.32 14.57 -17.05
C PRO A 96 8.75 14.78 -16.52
N ASP A 97 8.90 15.16 -15.26
CA ASP A 97 10.20 15.40 -14.60
C ASP A 97 10.59 14.29 -13.61
N ALA A 98 9.79 13.23 -13.54
CA ALA A 98 9.93 12.19 -12.51
C ALA A 98 11.27 11.46 -12.61
N ILE A 99 11.72 11.06 -13.81
CA ILE A 99 13.01 10.37 -14.01
C ILE A 99 14.17 11.30 -13.63
N GLN A 100 14.14 12.57 -14.06
CA GLN A 100 15.17 13.54 -13.71
C GLN A 100 15.33 13.62 -12.17
N HIS A 101 14.21 13.78 -11.46
CA HIS A 101 14.24 13.87 -10.00
C HIS A 101 14.75 12.61 -9.33
N LEU A 102 14.37 11.43 -9.80
CA LEU A 102 14.85 10.16 -9.23
C LEU A 102 16.36 10.01 -9.42
N VAL A 103 16.87 10.34 -10.63
CA VAL A 103 18.30 10.23 -10.93
C VAL A 103 19.11 11.24 -10.12
N ASP A 104 18.68 12.51 -10.05
CA ASP A 104 19.36 13.53 -9.27
C ASP A 104 19.42 13.17 -7.78
N GLU A 105 18.33 12.60 -7.25
CA GLU A 105 18.23 12.22 -5.85
C GLU A 105 19.08 10.98 -5.53
N ILE A 106 19.12 9.95 -6.39
CA ILE A 106 19.91 8.74 -6.13
C ILE A 106 21.41 9.02 -6.29
N ALA A 107 21.80 9.85 -7.27
CA ALA A 107 23.17 10.25 -7.50
C ALA A 107 23.72 11.21 -6.43
N SER A 108 22.87 11.76 -5.57
CA SER A 108 23.28 12.71 -4.53
C SER A 108 23.98 12.07 -3.32
N ASP A 109 23.85 10.75 -3.12
CA ASP A 109 24.43 10.04 -1.98
C ASP A 109 24.57 8.53 -2.33
N ASP A 110 25.80 8.06 -2.43
CA ASP A 110 26.15 6.65 -2.78
C ASP A 110 25.59 5.62 -1.79
N ARG A 111 25.16 6.06 -0.62
CA ARG A 111 24.51 5.17 0.36
C ARG A 111 23.06 4.86 -0.02
N ILE A 112 22.49 5.53 -1.02
CA ILE A 112 21.11 5.28 -1.43
C ILE A 112 21.08 4.08 -2.36
N GLY A 113 20.49 2.98 -1.90
CA GLY A 113 20.31 1.77 -2.70
C GLY A 113 19.04 1.79 -3.56
N GLY A 114 18.07 2.66 -3.24
CA GLY A 114 16.88 2.84 -4.06
C GLY A 114 15.98 3.98 -3.59
N ILE A 115 15.23 4.54 -4.54
CA ILE A 115 14.26 5.61 -4.31
C ILE A 115 12.95 5.29 -5.03
N SER A 116 11.84 5.36 -4.30
CA SER A 116 10.49 5.27 -4.84
C SER A 116 9.91 6.66 -5.12
N ALA A 117 9.16 6.81 -6.19
CA ALA A 117 8.34 8.01 -6.40
C ALA A 117 7.23 8.12 -5.33
N VAL A 118 6.61 9.29 -5.26
CA VAL A 118 5.32 9.47 -4.58
C VAL A 118 4.22 9.02 -5.53
N TYR A 119 3.43 8.03 -5.10
CA TYR A 119 2.34 7.50 -5.92
C TYR A 119 1.01 8.19 -5.62
N SER A 120 0.31 8.57 -6.68
CA SER A 120 -1.08 9.00 -6.65
C SER A 120 -1.95 8.00 -7.41
N ILE A 121 -3.10 7.63 -6.84
CA ILE A 121 -4.05 6.80 -7.58
C ILE A 121 -4.76 7.66 -8.62
N ASP A 122 -4.78 7.19 -9.87
CA ASP A 122 -5.51 7.84 -10.96
C ASP A 122 -7.02 7.83 -10.68
N ASP A 123 -7.67 8.95 -10.94
CA ASP A 123 -9.10 9.15 -10.72
C ASP A 123 -9.83 9.74 -11.93
N SER A 124 -9.21 9.68 -13.10
CA SER A 124 -9.69 10.32 -14.33
C SER A 124 -10.93 9.64 -14.94
N ALA A 125 -11.04 8.32 -14.83
CA ALA A 125 -12.06 7.52 -15.52
C ALA A 125 -13.01 6.78 -14.56
N LEU A 126 -13.69 7.50 -13.65
CA LEU A 126 -14.59 6.89 -12.65
C LEU A 126 -16.06 7.06 -13.02
N ASN A 127 -16.74 5.95 -13.28
CA ASN A 127 -18.11 5.93 -13.76
C ASN A 127 -19.15 5.81 -12.63
N SER A 128 -18.91 4.97 -11.62
CA SER A 128 -19.87 4.67 -10.56
C SER A 128 -19.55 5.39 -9.24
N TRP A 129 -20.55 5.51 -8.37
CA TRP A 129 -20.34 6.03 -7.02
C TRP A 129 -19.44 5.11 -6.17
N MET A 130 -19.49 3.79 -6.39
CA MET A 130 -18.65 2.82 -5.70
C MET A 130 -17.19 2.98 -6.10
N GLU A 131 -16.89 3.14 -7.40
CA GLU A 131 -15.54 3.44 -7.86
C GLU A 131 -15.01 4.74 -7.24
N LYS A 132 -15.82 5.81 -7.26
CA LYS A 132 -15.47 7.10 -6.65
C LYS A 132 -15.16 6.97 -5.16
N PHE A 133 -15.93 6.15 -4.44
CA PHE A 133 -15.71 5.86 -3.03
C PHE A 133 -14.41 5.08 -2.78
N LEU A 134 -14.20 3.98 -3.51
CA LEU A 134 -13.02 3.11 -3.35
C LEU A 134 -11.73 3.85 -3.73
N ILE A 135 -11.74 4.59 -4.83
CA ILE A 135 -10.58 5.37 -5.26
C ILE A 135 -10.26 6.50 -4.28
N ALA A 136 -11.25 7.24 -3.78
CA ALA A 136 -11.00 8.26 -2.75
C ALA A 136 -10.38 7.67 -1.48
N GLY A 137 -10.82 6.48 -1.06
CA GLY A 137 -10.23 5.75 0.06
C GLY A 137 -8.78 5.32 -0.19
N GLN A 138 -8.48 4.79 -1.37
CA GLN A 138 -7.13 4.42 -1.77
C GLN A 138 -6.21 5.64 -1.87
N ARG A 139 -6.67 6.74 -2.47
CA ARG A 139 -5.93 8.03 -2.52
C ARG A 139 -5.57 8.51 -1.11
N ALA A 140 -6.52 8.51 -0.19
CA ALA A 140 -6.28 8.87 1.21
C ALA A 140 -5.27 7.93 1.88
N GLN A 141 -5.35 6.62 1.64
CA GLN A 141 -4.44 5.62 2.18
C GLN A 141 -3.00 5.81 1.66
N PHE A 142 -2.82 5.97 0.35
CA PHE A 142 -1.50 6.19 -0.27
C PHE A 142 -0.88 7.51 0.19
N SER A 143 -1.66 8.60 0.21
CA SER A 143 -1.15 9.89 0.68
C SER A 143 -0.75 9.87 2.15
N ALA A 144 -1.50 9.18 3.02
CA ALA A 144 -1.12 9.00 4.41
C ALA A 144 0.20 8.22 4.55
N PHE A 145 0.39 7.17 3.75
CA PHE A 145 1.61 6.37 3.70
C PHE A 145 2.80 7.19 3.17
N ASN A 146 2.64 7.87 2.03
CA ASN A 146 3.66 8.72 1.44
C ASN A 146 4.11 9.81 2.42
N MET A 147 3.16 10.55 3.02
CA MET A 147 3.46 11.61 3.97
C MET A 147 4.16 11.08 5.22
N GLN A 148 3.78 9.90 5.70
CA GLN A 148 4.45 9.26 6.84
C GLN A 148 5.93 9.00 6.53
N ASN A 149 6.26 8.50 5.35
CA ASN A 149 7.64 8.22 4.93
C ASN A 149 8.43 9.51 4.68
N LEU A 150 7.84 10.50 4.00
CA LEU A 150 8.44 11.82 3.79
C LEU A 150 8.85 12.49 5.11
N LEU A 151 7.97 12.45 6.12
CA LEU A 151 8.22 13.05 7.44
C LEU A 151 9.21 12.28 8.32
N LYS A 152 9.53 11.03 7.99
CA LYS A 152 10.53 10.21 8.68
C LYS A 152 11.93 10.29 8.03
N GLY A 153 12.31 11.46 7.56
CA GLY A 153 13.60 11.66 6.89
C GLY A 153 13.63 11.03 5.50
N ARG A 154 12.47 10.92 4.86
CA ARG A 154 12.29 10.28 3.56
C ARG A 154 12.67 8.78 3.56
N ASN A 155 12.67 8.15 4.72
CA ASN A 155 12.98 6.73 4.83
C ASN A 155 11.78 5.90 4.38
N MET A 156 11.94 5.16 3.27
CA MET A 156 10.89 4.33 2.68
C MET A 156 10.97 2.91 3.21
N ALA A 157 9.84 2.38 3.68
CA ALA A 157 9.78 0.99 4.15
C ALA A 157 9.76 0.01 2.98
N VAL A 158 9.09 0.38 1.89
CA VAL A 158 8.92 -0.43 0.68
C VAL A 158 9.15 0.44 -0.54
N LEU A 159 10.15 0.12 -1.33
CA LEU A 159 10.33 0.66 -2.68
C LEU A 159 9.31 -0.04 -3.57
N GLY A 160 8.20 0.64 -3.87
CA GLY A 160 7.13 0.04 -4.66
C GLY A 160 7.58 -0.34 -6.05
N GLY A 161 7.12 -1.48 -6.53
CA GLY A 161 7.43 -1.97 -7.87
C GLY A 161 6.86 -1.12 -8.99
N GLN A 162 6.03 -0.12 -8.67
CA GLN A 162 5.33 0.70 -9.66
C GLN A 162 6.26 1.68 -10.38
N PHE A 163 7.10 2.41 -9.63
CA PHE A 163 8.05 3.39 -10.19
C PHE A 163 9.16 3.68 -9.17
N SER A 164 10.19 2.82 -9.17
CA SER A 164 11.33 2.95 -8.26
C SER A 164 12.65 2.76 -8.98
N ILE A 165 13.62 3.63 -8.67
CA ILE A 165 14.99 3.54 -9.17
C ILE A 165 15.86 2.83 -8.14
N PHE A 166 16.76 1.98 -8.62
CA PHE A 166 17.69 1.20 -7.81
C PHE A 166 19.13 1.42 -8.28
N SER A 167 20.07 1.46 -7.34
CA SER A 167 21.49 1.33 -7.65
C SER A 167 21.77 -0.13 -8.01
N THR A 168 22.34 -0.39 -9.19
CA THR A 168 22.70 -1.75 -9.60
C THR A 168 23.79 -2.34 -8.72
N GLN A 169 24.66 -1.49 -8.16
CA GLN A 169 25.64 -1.91 -7.16
C GLN A 169 24.94 -2.42 -5.89
N ALA A 170 23.93 -1.71 -5.39
CA ALA A 170 23.16 -2.17 -4.24
C ALA A 170 22.43 -3.50 -4.51
N LEU A 171 21.91 -3.70 -5.72
CA LEU A 171 21.30 -4.97 -6.12
C LEU A 171 22.32 -6.11 -6.16
N ARG A 172 23.54 -5.87 -6.69
CA ARG A 172 24.64 -6.87 -6.65
C ARG A 172 25.04 -7.24 -5.23
N ASP A 173 25.13 -6.25 -4.33
CA ASP A 173 25.46 -6.49 -2.94
C ASP A 173 24.36 -7.27 -2.19
N VAL A 174 23.09 -6.99 -2.49
CA VAL A 174 21.95 -7.78 -1.99
C VAL A 174 22.05 -9.24 -2.45
N MET A 175 22.32 -9.50 -3.74
CA MET A 175 22.47 -10.87 -4.25
C MET A 175 23.60 -11.61 -3.55
N ARG A 176 24.75 -10.96 -3.36
CA ARG A 176 25.89 -11.54 -2.65
C ARG A 176 25.56 -11.83 -1.20
N ASP A 177 25.01 -10.86 -0.46
CA ASP A 177 24.78 -10.94 0.97
C ASP A 177 23.60 -11.86 1.35
N SER A 178 22.61 -11.99 0.48
CA SER A 178 21.47 -12.89 0.65
C SER A 178 21.65 -14.24 -0.03
N HIS A 179 22.82 -14.50 -0.67
CA HIS A 179 23.14 -15.74 -1.39
C HIS A 179 22.10 -16.12 -2.46
N GLN A 180 21.55 -15.13 -3.15
CA GLN A 180 20.54 -15.30 -4.21
C GLN A 180 21.13 -14.99 -5.59
N ARG A 181 20.56 -15.61 -6.64
CA ARG A 181 21.07 -15.48 -8.01
C ARG A 181 20.54 -14.25 -8.74
N THR A 182 19.43 -13.71 -8.26
CA THR A 182 18.72 -12.59 -8.89
C THR A 182 18.26 -11.59 -7.81
N PRO A 183 18.07 -10.30 -8.14
CA PRO A 183 17.66 -9.30 -7.16
C PRO A 183 16.28 -9.58 -6.53
N TRP A 184 15.32 -10.02 -7.33
CA TRP A 184 13.98 -10.38 -6.85
C TRP A 184 13.83 -11.89 -6.73
N VAL A 185 13.20 -12.34 -5.65
CA VAL A 185 12.94 -13.78 -5.41
C VAL A 185 11.45 -14.08 -5.65
N SER A 186 11.19 -15.24 -6.28
CA SER A 186 9.83 -15.62 -6.71
C SER A 186 8.98 -16.27 -5.61
N ASP A 187 9.58 -16.62 -4.48
CA ASP A 187 8.90 -17.24 -3.35
C ASP A 187 8.31 -16.23 -2.34
N SER A 188 8.33 -14.93 -2.66
CA SER A 188 7.70 -13.87 -1.87
C SER A 188 6.48 -13.29 -2.59
N GLU A 189 5.38 -13.15 -1.85
CA GLU A 189 4.16 -12.47 -2.34
C GLU A 189 4.32 -10.95 -2.43
N VAL A 190 5.36 -10.40 -1.82
CA VAL A 190 5.70 -8.98 -1.77
C VAL A 190 7.19 -8.80 -2.00
N GLU A 191 7.61 -9.13 -3.21
CA GLU A 191 9.00 -9.13 -3.68
C GLU A 191 9.70 -7.77 -3.50
N ASP A 192 8.94 -6.69 -3.66
CA ASP A 192 9.39 -5.31 -3.48
C ASP A 192 9.67 -4.97 -2.00
N SER A 193 8.82 -5.46 -1.11
CA SER A 193 9.01 -5.30 0.35
C SER A 193 10.22 -6.07 0.84
N LEU A 194 10.42 -7.31 0.36
CA LEU A 194 11.56 -8.14 0.70
C LEU A 194 12.85 -7.51 0.17
N LEU A 195 12.91 -7.14 -1.10
CA LEU A 195 14.07 -6.47 -1.68
C LEU A 195 14.43 -5.19 -0.91
N SER A 196 13.43 -4.38 -0.54
CA SER A 196 13.65 -3.16 0.25
C SER A 196 14.28 -3.46 1.61
N LEU A 197 13.87 -4.54 2.25
CA LEU A 197 14.44 -5.00 3.51
C LEU A 197 15.89 -5.49 3.31
N GLN A 198 16.17 -6.26 2.24
CA GLN A 198 17.49 -6.74 1.90
C GLN A 198 18.46 -5.61 1.56
N ILE A 199 18.04 -4.60 0.79
CA ILE A 199 18.83 -3.39 0.50
C ILE A 199 19.25 -2.70 1.82
N LYS A 200 18.32 -2.53 2.78
CA LYS A 200 18.65 -1.97 4.09
C LYS A 200 19.58 -2.86 4.90
N SER A 201 19.42 -4.17 4.83
CA SER A 201 20.25 -5.14 5.53
C SER A 201 21.67 -5.20 4.95
N ALA A 202 21.83 -4.88 3.66
CA ALA A 202 23.13 -4.70 3.01
C ALA A 202 23.79 -3.34 3.35
N GLY A 203 23.15 -2.50 4.17
CA GLY A 203 23.72 -1.22 4.66
C GLY A 203 23.31 0.01 3.86
N TYR A 204 22.48 -0.13 2.84
CA TYR A 204 21.99 0.98 2.03
C TYR A 204 20.76 1.66 2.61
N LEU A 205 20.48 2.86 2.11
CA LEU A 205 19.28 3.62 2.41
C LEU A 205 18.21 3.38 1.35
N THR A 206 16.97 3.21 1.76
CA THR A 206 15.81 3.28 0.87
C THR A 206 15.04 4.57 1.14
N LYS A 207 14.76 5.34 0.08
CA LYS A 207 14.15 6.67 0.20
C LYS A 207 12.82 6.75 -0.55
N ILE A 208 12.00 7.73 -0.17
CA ILE A 208 10.92 8.24 -1.03
C ILE A 208 11.38 9.58 -1.62
N SER A 209 11.15 9.78 -2.90
CA SER A 209 11.46 11.04 -3.56
C SER A 209 10.66 12.19 -2.94
N ALA A 210 11.29 13.37 -2.85
CA ALA A 210 10.57 14.58 -2.46
C ALA A 210 9.76 15.17 -3.63
N ARG A 211 10.15 14.88 -4.89
CA ARG A 211 9.67 15.55 -6.08
C ARG A 211 9.09 14.62 -7.13
N ALA A 212 9.69 13.45 -7.39
CA ALA A 212 9.21 12.52 -8.40
C ALA A 212 7.78 12.03 -8.08
N ARG A 213 6.90 12.09 -9.07
CA ARG A 213 5.48 11.70 -8.97
C ARG A 213 5.15 10.69 -10.06
N ALA A 214 4.28 9.75 -9.71
CA ALA A 214 3.71 8.81 -10.67
C ALA A 214 2.25 8.50 -10.33
N HIS A 215 1.44 8.31 -11.37
CA HIS A 215 0.06 7.88 -11.28
C HIS A 215 -0.02 6.37 -11.47
N VAL A 216 -0.75 5.71 -10.59
CA VAL A 216 -0.93 4.24 -10.61
C VAL A 216 -2.40 3.89 -10.71
N GLY A 217 -2.72 2.77 -11.34
CA GLY A 217 -4.07 2.25 -11.40
C GLY A 217 -4.63 1.90 -10.01
N GLY A 218 -5.89 2.24 -9.77
CA GLY A 218 -6.59 1.89 -8.54
C GLY A 218 -7.52 0.69 -8.71
N MET A 219 -7.88 0.05 -7.60
CA MET A 219 -8.86 -1.04 -7.60
C MET A 219 -10.28 -0.50 -7.59
N ASN A 220 -11.01 -0.72 -8.66
CA ASN A 220 -12.36 -0.15 -8.89
C ASN A 220 -13.49 -0.98 -8.26
N THR A 221 -13.21 -2.20 -7.79
CA THR A 221 -14.20 -3.06 -7.14
C THR A 221 -13.75 -3.52 -5.76
N LEU A 222 -14.71 -3.79 -4.87
CA LEU A 222 -14.41 -4.37 -3.54
C LEU A 222 -13.67 -5.70 -3.64
N ARG A 223 -13.94 -6.50 -4.69
CA ARG A 223 -13.28 -7.80 -4.89
C ARG A 223 -11.81 -7.65 -5.24
N SER A 224 -11.49 -6.78 -6.21
CA SER A 224 -10.11 -6.54 -6.62
C SER A 224 -9.31 -5.85 -5.52
N LEU A 225 -9.91 -4.86 -4.84
CA LEU A 225 -9.29 -4.20 -3.69
C LEU A 225 -9.00 -5.20 -2.56
N ASP A 226 -9.96 -6.06 -2.22
CA ASP A 226 -9.79 -7.08 -1.20
C ASP A 226 -8.65 -8.05 -1.55
N ALA A 227 -8.62 -8.57 -2.76
CA ALA A 227 -7.58 -9.50 -3.20
C ALA A 227 -6.19 -8.87 -3.14
N GLN A 228 -6.04 -7.62 -3.60
CA GLN A 228 -4.78 -6.87 -3.55
C GLN A 228 -4.35 -6.61 -2.10
N GLN A 229 -5.26 -6.10 -1.25
CA GLN A 229 -4.94 -5.76 0.14
C GLN A 229 -4.66 -7.01 0.99
N VAL A 230 -5.36 -8.12 0.74
CA VAL A 230 -5.07 -9.41 1.39
C VAL A 230 -3.68 -9.91 0.99
N LYS A 231 -3.31 -9.83 -0.30
CA LYS A 231 -1.96 -10.18 -0.77
C LYS A 231 -0.88 -9.36 -0.04
N TRP A 232 -1.04 -8.05 0.01
CA TRP A 232 -0.07 -7.16 0.68
C TRP A 232 0.05 -7.40 2.19
N ASN A 233 -1.10 -7.58 2.87
CA ASN A 233 -1.07 -7.87 4.30
C ASN A 233 -0.47 -9.26 4.58
N PHE A 234 -0.82 -10.29 3.79
CA PHE A 234 -0.28 -11.63 3.92
C PHE A 234 1.26 -11.63 3.73
N GLY A 235 1.75 -11.00 2.67
CA GLY A 235 3.18 -10.88 2.45
C GLY A 235 3.91 -10.09 3.55
N ALA A 236 3.27 -9.05 4.11
CA ALA A 236 3.84 -8.35 5.26
C ALA A 236 3.92 -9.25 6.51
N ILE A 237 2.91 -10.10 6.75
CA ILE A 237 2.92 -11.09 7.84
C ILE A 237 4.03 -12.11 7.62
N ASP A 238 4.17 -12.63 6.41
CA ASP A 238 5.22 -13.58 6.03
C ASP A 238 6.62 -13.03 6.32
N LEU A 239 6.86 -11.76 5.99
CA LEU A 239 8.14 -11.10 6.28
C LEU A 239 8.41 -10.87 7.76
N MET A 240 7.38 -10.61 8.56
CA MET A 240 7.56 -10.21 9.96
C MET A 240 7.33 -11.33 10.97
N TRP A 241 6.71 -12.46 10.58
CA TRP A 241 6.43 -13.55 11.51
C TRP A 241 7.68 -14.40 11.78
N PRO A 242 7.92 -14.81 13.06
CA PRO A 242 9.08 -15.60 13.42
C PRO A 242 9.23 -16.89 12.64
N GLY A 243 10.41 -17.12 12.08
CA GLY A 243 10.78 -18.39 11.44
C GLY A 243 10.22 -18.61 10.04
N GLN A 244 9.51 -17.63 9.45
CA GLN A 244 8.98 -17.80 8.09
C GLN A 244 10.06 -17.63 7.02
N ARG A 245 10.96 -16.68 7.19
CA ARG A 245 12.03 -16.42 6.21
C ARG A 245 13.39 -16.36 6.87
N GLY A 246 14.39 -16.99 6.23
CA GLY A 246 15.78 -16.99 6.68
C GLY A 246 16.70 -16.03 5.89
N ASP A 247 16.20 -15.49 4.77
CA ASP A 247 16.94 -14.61 3.84
C ASP A 247 16.98 -13.13 4.28
N THR A 248 16.37 -12.82 5.42
CA THR A 248 16.44 -11.50 6.06
C THR A 248 17.12 -11.63 7.41
N ARG A 249 18.22 -10.89 7.61
CA ARG A 249 18.97 -10.93 8.86
C ARG A 249 18.16 -10.38 10.03
N GLY A 250 18.11 -11.13 11.14
CA GLY A 250 17.49 -10.67 12.38
C GLY A 250 15.96 -10.66 12.40
N GLN A 251 15.30 -11.40 11.50
CA GLN A 251 13.87 -11.64 11.59
C GLN A 251 13.49 -12.35 12.91
N PRO A 252 12.33 -12.07 13.47
CA PRO A 252 11.29 -11.11 13.07
C PRO A 252 11.47 -9.72 13.64
N PHE A 253 12.42 -9.55 14.54
CA PHE A 253 12.62 -8.31 15.30
C PHE A 253 13.66 -7.39 14.65
N HIS A 254 13.92 -7.60 13.36
CA HIS A 254 14.79 -6.70 12.62
C HIS A 254 14.27 -5.25 12.70
N PRO A 255 15.13 -4.25 13.00
CA PRO A 255 14.72 -2.86 13.18
C PRO A 255 13.90 -2.29 12.01
N ASN A 256 14.19 -2.76 10.79
CA ASN A 256 13.47 -2.33 9.57
C ASN A 256 12.02 -2.85 9.50
N LEU A 257 11.69 -3.94 10.21
CA LEU A 257 10.33 -4.49 10.30
C LEU A 257 9.49 -3.85 11.40
N ARG A 258 10.10 -3.07 12.30
CA ARG A 258 9.40 -2.43 13.43
C ARG A 258 8.19 -1.59 12.98
N LEU A 259 8.29 -0.93 11.82
CA LEU A 259 7.18 -0.15 11.28
C LEU A 259 5.98 -1.06 10.94
N ARG A 260 6.22 -2.24 10.36
CA ARG A 260 5.17 -3.22 10.02
C ARG A 260 4.45 -3.74 11.26
N TRP A 261 5.19 -4.05 12.32
CA TRP A 261 4.60 -4.43 13.60
C TRP A 261 3.69 -3.33 14.15
N PHE A 262 4.13 -2.07 14.13
CA PHE A 262 3.30 -0.95 14.57
C PHE A 262 2.05 -0.74 13.72
N GLU A 263 2.12 -0.95 12.40
CA GLU A 263 0.95 -0.88 11.51
C GLU A 263 -0.07 -1.96 11.87
N HIS A 264 0.38 -3.19 12.06
CA HIS A 264 -0.50 -4.31 12.46
C HIS A 264 -1.10 -4.10 13.85
N LEU A 265 -0.32 -3.72 14.84
CA LEU A 265 -0.82 -3.42 16.19
C LEU A 265 -1.83 -2.26 16.19
N SER A 266 -1.55 -1.21 15.39
CA SER A 266 -2.50 -0.10 15.21
C SER A 266 -3.80 -0.56 14.57
N MET A 267 -3.78 -1.50 13.64
CA MET A 267 -4.99 -2.06 13.04
C MET A 267 -5.78 -2.87 14.07
N VAL A 268 -5.10 -3.73 14.85
CA VAL A 268 -5.75 -4.47 15.95
C VAL A 268 -6.41 -3.53 16.94
N GLN A 269 -5.70 -2.48 17.37
CA GLN A 269 -6.27 -1.47 18.27
C GLN A 269 -7.51 -0.78 17.66
N ASN A 270 -7.43 -0.40 16.37
CA ASN A 270 -8.57 0.21 15.67
C ASN A 270 -9.78 -0.72 15.60
N MET A 271 -9.57 -2.02 15.36
CA MET A 271 -10.64 -3.02 15.36
C MET A 271 -11.26 -3.18 16.75
N THR A 272 -10.40 -3.36 17.76
CA THR A 272 -10.83 -3.58 19.15
C THR A 272 -11.64 -2.39 19.67
N THR A 273 -11.17 -1.17 19.47
CA THR A 273 -11.88 0.03 19.96
C THR A 273 -13.24 0.20 19.30
N ARG A 274 -13.36 -0.01 17.99
CA ARG A 274 -14.64 0.12 17.28
C ARG A 274 -15.62 -1.01 17.64
N PHE A 275 -15.14 -2.24 17.68
CA PHE A 275 -15.98 -3.37 18.04
C PHE A 275 -16.49 -3.26 19.48
N LEU A 276 -15.60 -2.95 20.42
CA LEU A 276 -15.95 -2.74 21.82
C LEU A 276 -16.94 -1.57 21.99
N PHE A 277 -16.73 -0.47 21.27
CA PHE A 277 -17.67 0.66 21.26
C PHE A 277 -19.07 0.23 20.81
N MET A 278 -19.18 -0.51 19.69
CA MET A 278 -20.47 -0.97 19.18
C MET A 278 -21.19 -1.91 20.18
N VAL A 279 -20.46 -2.83 20.79
CA VAL A 279 -21.00 -3.77 21.78
C VAL A 279 -21.47 -3.02 23.03
N LEU A 280 -20.61 -2.18 23.61
CA LEU A 280 -20.95 -1.40 24.83
C LEU A 280 -22.10 -0.42 24.58
N LEU A 281 -22.15 0.19 23.41
CA LEU A 281 -23.27 1.06 23.04
C LEU A 281 -24.59 0.27 23.01
N ALA A 282 -24.64 -0.87 22.33
CA ALA A 282 -25.83 -1.70 22.27
C ALA A 282 -26.25 -2.19 23.68
N TRP A 283 -25.29 -2.67 24.48
CA TRP A 283 -25.55 -3.12 25.84
C TRP A 283 -26.06 -1.98 26.75
N SER A 284 -25.50 -0.77 26.62
CA SER A 284 -25.95 0.40 27.39
C SER A 284 -27.35 0.85 27.01
N LEU A 285 -27.70 0.77 25.71
CA LEU A 285 -29.05 1.08 25.23
C LEU A 285 -30.07 0.08 25.71
N LEU A 286 -29.75 -1.23 25.70
CA LEU A 286 -30.63 -2.30 26.19
C LEU A 286 -30.78 -2.29 27.71
N PHE A 287 -29.84 -1.73 28.44
CA PHE A 287 -29.83 -1.66 29.90
C PHE A 287 -30.29 -0.28 30.43
N ASP A 288 -30.80 0.60 29.56
CA ASP A 288 -31.18 1.99 29.89
C ASP A 288 -30.09 2.80 30.62
N ALA A 289 -28.81 2.45 30.40
CA ALA A 289 -27.65 3.08 31.02
C ALA A 289 -26.85 3.97 30.05
N PHE A 290 -27.45 4.32 28.91
CA PHE A 290 -26.78 5.16 27.92
C PHE A 290 -26.76 6.64 28.36
N VAL A 291 -25.55 7.21 28.46
CA VAL A 291 -25.35 8.62 28.74
C VAL A 291 -24.44 9.20 27.67
N PHE A 292 -24.98 10.12 26.88
CA PHE A 292 -24.16 10.87 25.90
C PHE A 292 -23.32 11.93 26.60
N SER A 293 -22.02 11.98 26.24
CA SER A 293 -21.12 13.04 26.64
C SER A 293 -20.57 13.76 25.40
N PRO A 294 -20.54 15.10 25.36
CA PRO A 294 -19.91 15.86 24.29
C PRO A 294 -18.43 15.49 24.05
N LEU A 295 -17.73 14.96 25.05
CA LEU A 295 -16.36 14.46 24.91
C LEU A 295 -16.23 13.32 23.90
N TRP A 296 -17.31 12.61 23.61
CA TRP A 296 -17.34 11.55 22.58
C TRP A 296 -17.12 12.07 21.16
N LEU A 297 -17.28 13.37 20.94
CA LEU A 297 -17.00 14.01 19.65
C LEU A 297 -15.52 14.28 19.42
N ILE A 298 -14.70 14.27 20.47
CA ILE A 298 -13.25 14.57 20.34
C ILE A 298 -12.52 13.57 19.44
N PRO A 299 -12.67 12.24 19.60
CA PRO A 299 -12.01 11.29 18.72
C PRO A 299 -12.35 11.42 17.23
N PRO A 300 -13.63 11.50 16.82
CA PRO A 300 -13.97 11.69 15.42
C PRO A 300 -13.51 13.04 14.87
N LEU A 301 -13.54 14.12 15.64
CA LEU A 301 -13.02 15.41 15.21
C LEU A 301 -11.50 15.39 15.02
N ALA A 302 -10.76 14.71 15.91
CA ALA A 302 -9.33 14.51 15.75
C ALA A 302 -9.01 13.67 14.50
N ALA A 303 -9.81 12.66 14.22
CA ALA A 303 -9.69 11.86 13.00
C ALA A 303 -9.95 12.68 11.74
N VAL A 304 -11.02 13.49 11.72
CA VAL A 304 -11.34 14.42 10.62
C VAL A 304 -10.19 15.41 10.41
N TRP A 305 -9.66 16.00 11.48
CA TRP A 305 -8.53 16.92 11.37
C TRP A 305 -7.30 16.24 10.78
N LEU A 306 -6.92 15.06 11.25
CA LEU A 306 -5.79 14.30 10.70
C LEU A 306 -6.01 13.98 9.21
N ASN A 307 -7.18 13.45 8.86
CA ASN A 307 -7.51 13.08 7.49
C ASN A 307 -7.59 14.31 6.57
N PHE A 308 -8.14 15.42 7.05
CA PHE A 308 -8.13 16.69 6.30
C PHE A 308 -6.71 17.15 5.98
N ARG A 309 -5.79 17.06 6.95
CA ARG A 309 -4.39 17.41 6.71
C ARG A 309 -3.73 16.51 5.67
N VAL A 310 -4.04 15.21 5.68
CA VAL A 310 -3.57 14.27 4.66
C VAL A 310 -4.12 14.66 3.29
N ALA A 311 -5.42 14.86 3.15
CA ALA A 311 -6.04 15.27 1.89
C ALA A 311 -5.49 16.60 1.37
N HIS A 312 -5.25 17.57 2.27
CA HIS A 312 -4.67 18.86 1.91
C HIS A 312 -3.22 18.75 1.44
N SER A 313 -2.50 17.72 1.84
CA SER A 313 -1.11 17.48 1.42
C SER A 313 -0.99 16.80 0.06
N MET A 314 -2.07 16.26 -0.51
CA MET A 314 -2.04 15.64 -1.83
C MET A 314 -1.67 16.69 -2.90
N GLU A 315 -0.75 16.35 -3.79
CA GLU A 315 -0.38 17.21 -4.92
C GLU A 315 -1.59 17.41 -5.85
N PHE A 316 -2.22 16.31 -6.27
CA PHE A 316 -3.35 16.27 -7.20
C PHE A 316 -4.69 16.13 -6.48
N ARG A 317 -4.88 16.91 -5.40
CA ARG A 317 -6.12 16.87 -4.61
C ARG A 317 -7.32 17.44 -5.36
N ASN A 318 -8.47 16.86 -5.13
CA ASN A 318 -9.73 17.30 -5.70
C ASN A 318 -10.86 17.41 -4.64
N LYS A 319 -12.05 17.83 -5.06
CA LYS A 319 -13.21 18.00 -4.16
C LYS A 319 -13.65 16.68 -3.51
N ARG A 320 -13.50 15.56 -4.20
CA ARG A 320 -13.86 14.22 -3.67
C ARG A 320 -12.98 13.83 -2.49
N ASP A 321 -11.67 14.12 -2.57
CA ASP A 321 -10.72 13.84 -1.49
C ASP A 321 -11.14 14.58 -0.20
N TYR A 322 -11.53 15.85 -0.31
CA TYR A 322 -12.03 16.61 0.84
C TYR A 322 -13.38 16.10 1.36
N LEU A 323 -14.33 15.80 0.47
CA LEU A 323 -15.64 15.26 0.87
C LEU A 323 -15.47 13.91 1.58
N PHE A 324 -14.62 13.04 1.08
CA PHE A 324 -14.35 11.74 1.68
C PHE A 324 -13.86 11.87 3.13
N VAL A 325 -12.98 12.82 3.43
CA VAL A 325 -12.38 12.97 4.76
C VAL A 325 -13.22 13.84 5.72
N LEU A 326 -13.98 14.79 5.21
CA LEU A 326 -14.85 15.65 6.02
C LEU A 326 -16.17 14.95 6.41
N LEU A 327 -16.67 14.08 5.54
CA LEU A 327 -17.81 13.22 5.84
C LEU A 327 -17.29 11.98 6.58
N ILE A 328 -17.45 11.94 7.89
CA ILE A 328 -16.95 10.87 8.77
C ILE A 328 -17.34 9.48 8.26
N PHE A 329 -18.58 9.31 7.80
CA PHE A 329 -19.12 8.02 7.39
C PHE A 329 -18.35 7.33 6.24
N PRO A 330 -18.01 7.98 5.12
CA PRO A 330 -17.23 7.33 4.07
C PRO A 330 -15.85 6.86 4.55
N ALA A 331 -15.15 7.67 5.32
CA ALA A 331 -13.84 7.32 5.86
C ALA A 331 -13.92 6.11 6.81
N GLU A 332 -14.92 6.06 7.69
CA GLU A 332 -15.15 4.92 8.59
C GLU A 332 -15.57 3.67 7.81
N LEU A 333 -16.42 3.76 6.80
CA LEU A 333 -16.81 2.63 5.97
C LEU A 333 -15.59 2.04 5.22
N TYR A 334 -14.71 2.90 4.71
CA TYR A 334 -13.46 2.44 4.10
C TYR A 334 -12.53 1.79 5.13
N MET A 335 -12.48 2.30 6.37
CA MET A 335 -11.73 1.67 7.45
C MET A 335 -12.26 0.27 7.78
N PHE A 336 -13.57 0.06 7.79
CA PHE A 336 -14.15 -1.29 7.96
C PHE A 336 -13.73 -2.24 6.83
N THR A 337 -13.71 -1.80 5.57
CA THR A 337 -13.21 -2.65 4.48
C THR A 337 -11.75 -3.05 4.71
N ARG A 338 -10.89 -2.13 5.13
CA ARG A 338 -9.49 -2.42 5.49
C ARG A 338 -9.36 -3.44 6.63
N MET A 339 -10.22 -3.35 7.64
CA MET A 339 -10.27 -4.34 8.73
C MET A 339 -10.62 -5.73 8.21
N GLY A 340 -11.58 -5.83 7.30
CA GLY A 340 -11.94 -7.09 6.64
C GLY A 340 -10.77 -7.72 5.91
N HIS A 341 -10.01 -6.93 5.12
CA HIS A 341 -8.81 -7.39 4.43
C HIS A 341 -7.73 -7.90 5.40
N PHE A 342 -7.53 -7.17 6.49
CA PHE A 342 -6.57 -7.51 7.55
C PHE A 342 -6.90 -8.84 8.22
N VAL A 343 -8.16 -9.03 8.64
CA VAL A 343 -8.63 -10.28 9.27
C VAL A 343 -8.45 -11.46 8.31
N ARG A 344 -8.80 -11.28 7.03
CA ARG A 344 -8.63 -12.33 6.02
C ARG A 344 -7.18 -12.72 5.79
N ALA A 345 -6.26 -11.75 5.77
CA ALA A 345 -4.84 -12.04 5.61
C ALA A 345 -4.30 -12.87 6.78
N TRP A 346 -4.63 -12.49 8.01
CA TRP A 346 -4.25 -13.26 9.20
C TRP A 346 -4.90 -14.64 9.24
N TRP A 347 -6.17 -14.75 8.87
CA TRP A 347 -6.86 -16.03 8.77
C TRP A 347 -6.17 -16.97 7.79
N LYS A 348 -5.85 -16.49 6.58
CA LYS A 348 -5.11 -17.27 5.58
C LYS A 348 -3.75 -17.73 6.10
N PHE A 349 -3.05 -16.85 6.79
CA PHE A 349 -1.75 -17.15 7.35
C PHE A 349 -1.84 -18.27 8.42
N PHE A 350 -2.70 -18.13 9.41
CA PHE A 350 -2.85 -19.13 10.47
C PHE A 350 -3.43 -20.48 10.01
N THR A 351 -4.25 -20.46 8.97
CA THR A 351 -4.79 -21.71 8.39
C THR A 351 -3.86 -22.34 7.36
N ASN A 352 -2.66 -21.78 7.18
CA ASN A 352 -1.66 -22.26 6.24
C ASN A 352 -2.22 -22.50 4.83
N GLN A 353 -3.13 -21.64 4.39
CA GLN A 353 -3.71 -21.71 3.06
C GLN A 353 -2.67 -21.26 2.03
N GLN A 354 -1.88 -22.21 1.53
CA GLN A 354 -1.03 -22.03 0.37
C GLN A 354 -1.92 -21.78 -0.86
N SER A 355 -2.28 -20.53 -1.10
CA SER A 355 -3.00 -20.12 -2.29
C SER A 355 -2.15 -19.12 -3.06
N ASP A 356 -2.05 -19.31 -4.34
CA ASP A 356 -1.45 -18.32 -5.25
C ASP A 356 -2.28 -17.02 -5.18
N ASN A 357 -1.79 -16.05 -4.38
CA ASN A 357 -2.46 -14.77 -4.18
C ASN A 357 -2.47 -13.93 -5.46
N TRP A 358 -1.51 -14.12 -6.36
CA TRP A 358 -1.50 -13.50 -7.68
C TRP A 358 -2.64 -14.03 -8.57
N ALA A 359 -2.84 -15.35 -8.58
CA ALA A 359 -3.97 -15.93 -9.29
C ALA A 359 -5.32 -15.53 -8.67
N ALA A 360 -5.38 -15.38 -7.35
CA ALA A 360 -6.57 -14.89 -6.65
C ALA A 360 -6.87 -13.43 -7.02
N GLN A 361 -5.86 -12.58 -7.12
CA GLN A 361 -6.01 -11.19 -7.57
C GLN A 361 -6.49 -11.13 -9.02
N ALA A 362 -5.85 -11.84 -9.95
CA ALA A 362 -6.25 -11.89 -11.37
C ALA A 362 -7.68 -12.43 -11.55
N LYS A 363 -8.11 -13.39 -10.70
CA LYS A 363 -9.49 -13.89 -10.68
C LYS A 363 -10.48 -12.82 -10.18
N ALA A 364 -10.11 -12.05 -9.17
CA ALA A 364 -10.93 -10.99 -8.60
C ALA A 364 -11.11 -9.81 -9.59
N GLU A 365 -10.07 -9.45 -10.33
CA GLU A 365 -10.11 -8.43 -11.37
C GLU A 365 -11.08 -8.82 -12.52
N ARG A 366 -11.19 -10.11 -12.80
CA ARG A 366 -12.21 -10.67 -13.74
C ARG A 366 -13.61 -10.79 -13.14
N GLY A 367 -13.88 -10.16 -12.00
CA GLY A 367 -15.19 -10.13 -11.33
C GLY A 367 -15.61 -11.42 -10.63
N LYS A 368 -14.70 -12.39 -10.41
CA LYS A 368 -14.98 -13.67 -9.75
C LYS A 368 -14.52 -13.70 -8.30
N GLY A 369 -15.27 -14.37 -7.43
CA GLY A 369 -14.97 -14.49 -5.99
C GLY A 369 -15.79 -13.55 -5.12
N SER A 370 -16.15 -13.99 -3.91
CA SER A 370 -16.98 -13.24 -2.94
C SER A 370 -16.46 -13.30 -1.51
N ALA A 371 -15.22 -13.75 -1.33
CA ALA A 371 -14.66 -14.02 -0.01
C ALA A 371 -14.49 -12.75 0.87
N TRP A 372 -14.53 -11.57 0.28
CA TRP A 372 -14.47 -10.29 0.97
C TRP A 372 -15.62 -10.09 1.98
N ILE A 373 -16.74 -10.78 1.81
CA ILE A 373 -17.92 -10.63 2.68
C ILE A 373 -17.80 -11.40 4.00
N TYR A 374 -17.04 -12.49 4.04
CA TYR A 374 -16.99 -13.39 5.21
C TYR A 374 -16.56 -12.71 6.51
N PRO A 375 -15.53 -11.84 6.58
CA PRO A 375 -15.18 -11.17 7.83
C PRO A 375 -16.32 -10.37 8.44
N PHE A 376 -17.12 -9.71 7.58
CA PHE A 376 -18.25 -8.91 8.02
C PHE A 376 -19.41 -9.77 8.50
N ALA A 377 -19.69 -10.88 7.81
CA ALA A 377 -20.72 -11.83 8.23
C ALA A 377 -20.36 -12.48 9.58
N ILE A 378 -19.10 -12.89 9.78
CA ILE A 378 -18.63 -13.46 11.04
C ILE A 378 -18.67 -12.41 12.16
N ALA A 379 -18.16 -11.20 11.92
CA ALA A 379 -18.20 -10.12 12.91
C ALA A 379 -19.64 -9.74 13.28
N GLY A 380 -20.55 -9.69 12.31
CA GLY A 380 -21.97 -9.46 12.53
C GLY A 380 -22.64 -10.57 13.35
N ALA A 381 -22.31 -11.85 13.08
CA ALA A 381 -22.81 -12.98 13.83
C ALA A 381 -22.32 -12.96 15.31
N ILE A 382 -21.02 -12.65 15.51
CA ILE A 382 -20.45 -12.52 16.86
C ILE A 382 -21.12 -11.35 17.60
N TYR A 383 -21.28 -10.22 16.95
CA TYR A 383 -21.96 -9.05 17.52
C TYR A 383 -23.40 -9.39 17.91
N ALA A 384 -24.16 -10.00 17.01
CA ALA A 384 -25.55 -10.42 17.29
C ALA A 384 -25.62 -11.43 18.46
N ALA A 385 -24.69 -12.40 18.53
CA ALA A 385 -24.61 -13.35 19.64
C ALA A 385 -24.30 -12.66 20.98
N LEU A 386 -23.40 -11.66 21.00
CA LEU A 386 -23.08 -10.89 22.19
C LEU A 386 -24.28 -10.05 22.66
N VAL A 387 -25.01 -9.43 21.74
CA VAL A 387 -26.20 -8.64 22.05
C VAL A 387 -27.34 -9.55 22.55
N ALA A 388 -27.58 -10.67 21.89
CA ALA A 388 -28.59 -11.66 22.33
C ALA A 388 -28.23 -12.28 23.69
N GLY A 389 -26.96 -12.64 23.90
CA GLY A 389 -26.46 -13.14 25.16
C GLY A 389 -26.58 -12.12 26.30
N TRP A 390 -26.44 -10.83 26.00
CA TRP A 390 -26.68 -9.76 26.96
C TRP A 390 -28.15 -9.65 27.36
N GLU A 391 -29.07 -9.73 26.41
CA GLU A 391 -30.50 -9.54 26.63
C GLU A 391 -31.11 -10.77 27.30
N PHE A 392 -30.86 -11.98 26.77
CA PHE A 392 -31.53 -13.21 27.16
C PHE A 392 -30.69 -14.09 28.10
N GLY A 393 -29.46 -13.72 28.39
CA GLY A 393 -28.58 -14.48 29.27
C GLY A 393 -28.94 -14.31 30.75
N PRO A 394 -28.52 -15.27 31.63
CA PRO A 394 -28.84 -15.28 33.05
C PRO A 394 -27.94 -14.34 33.87
N TRP A 395 -27.73 -13.10 33.38
CA TRP A 395 -26.86 -12.11 34.02
C TRP A 395 -27.62 -11.34 35.11
N SER A 396 -27.03 -11.19 36.31
CA SER A 396 -27.59 -10.29 37.33
C SER A 396 -27.45 -8.82 36.90
N VAL A 397 -28.31 -7.99 37.47
CA VAL A 397 -28.28 -6.52 37.25
C VAL A 397 -26.94 -5.96 37.68
N ASP A 398 -26.41 -6.40 38.84
CA ASP A 398 -25.11 -5.93 39.35
C ASP A 398 -23.98 -6.28 38.41
N LEU A 399 -23.95 -7.53 37.87
CA LEU A 399 -22.92 -7.98 36.93
C LEU A 399 -23.01 -7.19 35.62
N LYS A 400 -24.21 -6.93 35.09
CA LYS A 400 -24.38 -6.07 33.89
C LYS A 400 -23.85 -4.67 34.13
N SER A 401 -24.15 -4.06 35.28
CA SER A 401 -23.64 -2.77 35.71
C SER A 401 -22.11 -2.73 35.78
N ASP A 402 -21.51 -3.73 36.43
CA ASP A 402 -20.04 -3.83 36.56
C ASP A 402 -19.34 -3.99 35.20
N ILE A 403 -19.89 -4.84 34.31
CA ILE A 403 -19.36 -5.02 32.95
C ILE A 403 -19.39 -3.71 32.16
N LEU A 404 -20.50 -2.96 32.20
CA LEU A 404 -20.60 -1.67 31.53
C LEU A 404 -19.61 -0.66 32.13
N TYR A 405 -19.54 -0.60 33.46
CA TYR A 405 -18.64 0.31 34.18
C TYR A 405 -17.17 0.08 33.82
N VAL A 406 -16.72 -1.18 33.83
CA VAL A 406 -15.34 -1.52 33.47
C VAL A 406 -15.12 -1.37 31.96
N GLY A 407 -16.06 -1.84 31.14
CA GLY A 407 -15.96 -1.79 29.69
C GLY A 407 -15.79 -0.36 29.15
N TRP A 408 -16.63 0.59 29.61
CA TRP A 408 -16.51 1.99 29.20
C TRP A 408 -15.20 2.65 29.68
N ARG A 409 -14.66 2.28 30.81
CA ARG A 409 -13.36 2.76 31.30
C ARG A 409 -12.21 2.24 30.44
N VAL A 410 -12.19 0.96 30.14
CA VAL A 410 -11.20 0.34 29.27
C VAL A 410 -11.24 0.99 27.89
N LEU A 411 -12.43 1.11 27.29
CA LEU A 411 -12.62 1.79 26.01
C LEU A 411 -12.16 3.25 26.08
N GLY A 412 -12.48 3.95 27.19
CA GLY A 412 -12.07 5.34 27.40
C GLY A 412 -10.55 5.51 27.38
N VAL A 413 -9.82 4.65 28.09
CA VAL A 413 -8.34 4.67 28.09
C VAL A 413 -7.78 4.42 26.69
N LEU A 414 -8.26 3.37 26.00
CA LEU A 414 -7.83 3.05 24.64
C LEU A 414 -8.11 4.20 23.67
N THR A 415 -9.28 4.81 23.77
CA THR A 415 -9.70 5.93 22.89
C THR A 415 -8.90 7.19 23.18
N ILE A 416 -8.60 7.51 24.44
CA ILE A 416 -7.74 8.65 24.80
C ILE A 416 -6.35 8.48 24.20
N LEU A 417 -5.73 7.32 24.36
CA LEU A 417 -4.39 7.03 23.79
C LEU A 417 -4.39 7.16 22.26
N GLN A 418 -5.41 6.60 21.60
CA GLN A 418 -5.56 6.69 20.16
C GLN A 418 -5.77 8.13 19.69
N THR A 419 -6.61 8.89 20.38
CA THR A 419 -6.91 10.28 20.06
C THR A 419 -5.69 11.17 20.24
N ALA A 420 -4.98 11.01 21.35
CA ALA A 420 -3.72 11.72 21.58
C ALA A 420 -2.69 11.45 20.47
N TRP A 421 -2.59 10.20 20.03
CA TRP A 421 -1.73 9.83 18.90
C TRP A 421 -2.16 10.46 17.57
N MET A 422 -3.46 10.52 17.30
CA MET A 422 -4.01 11.22 16.11
C MET A 422 -3.69 12.72 16.15
N ILE A 423 -3.86 13.37 17.31
CA ILE A 423 -3.54 14.80 17.51
C ILE A 423 -2.06 15.05 17.30
N ILE A 424 -1.18 14.22 17.87
CA ILE A 424 0.28 14.32 17.67
C ILE A 424 0.63 14.21 16.18
N LYS A 425 0.04 13.25 15.46
CA LYS A 425 0.25 13.10 14.01
C LYS A 425 -0.27 14.31 13.23
N ALA A 426 -1.47 14.79 13.55
CA ALA A 426 -2.09 15.94 12.90
C ALA A 426 -1.32 17.25 13.16
N SER A 427 -0.64 17.38 14.29
CA SER A 427 0.14 18.58 14.66
C SER A 427 1.52 18.64 13.97
N LYS A 428 1.99 17.56 13.32
CA LYS A 428 3.31 17.56 12.67
C LYS A 428 3.35 18.56 11.52
N ARG A 429 4.43 19.32 11.41
CA ARG A 429 4.69 20.20 10.26
C ARG A 429 5.10 19.39 9.05
N TYR A 430 4.45 19.59 7.92
CA TYR A 430 4.71 18.84 6.67
C TYR A 430 5.91 19.37 5.87
N LYS A 431 6.58 20.44 6.34
CA LYS A 431 7.85 20.95 5.79
C LYS A 431 7.83 21.23 4.27
N GLY A 432 6.65 21.57 3.72
CA GLY A 432 6.47 21.79 2.28
C GLY A 432 6.33 20.51 1.45
N TYR A 433 6.41 19.32 2.05
CA TYR A 433 6.18 18.08 1.31
C TYR A 433 4.72 17.96 0.85
N LYS A 434 4.58 17.39 -0.35
CA LYS A 434 3.32 17.00 -0.96
C LYS A 434 3.31 15.49 -1.19
N ALA A 435 2.13 14.87 -1.03
CA ALA A 435 1.93 13.43 -1.20
C ALA A 435 0.97 13.12 -2.33
#